data_04545fd37626fc48d58c00cc4d061c72
#
_entry.id   04545fd37626fc48d58c00cc4d061c72
#
_cell.length_a   1.000
_cell.length_b   1.000
_cell.length_c   1.000
_cell.angle_alpha   90.00
_cell.angle_beta   90.00
_cell.angle_gamma   90.00
#
_symmetry.space_group_name_H-M   'P 1'
#
loop_
_entity.id
_entity.type
_entity.pdbx_description
1 polymer ?
#
loop_
_entity_poly.entity_id
_entity_poly.type
_entity_poly.pdbx_seq_one_letter_code
_entity_poly.pdbx_strand_id
1 'polypeptide(L)'
;MRRELIFLVGFMGVGKSTVGALLAVRLGWEFIDLDQEIEKTHSQSIREIFEHQGELQFRRMETEALQNLKQRVRCVVALGGGAFADENNRSLIRDMGYSFFLDCPLEIIMNRCPIDLSRPLFKNRPQLQELLALRLPHYQTSDYRIEISNLTPEGIVDRIAEQMADWYSGSSEHLGNERSGA
;
A
#
# COMPACT_ATOMS: atom_id res chain seq x y z
N MET A 1 16.58 11.49 -6.97
CA MET A 1 16.34 11.38 -5.51
C MET A 1 14.94 10.81 -5.34
N ARG A 2 14.79 9.57 -4.83
CA ARG A 2 13.47 9.01 -4.54
C ARG A 2 12.78 9.91 -3.53
N ARG A 3 11.53 10.26 -3.76
CA ARG A 3 10.70 10.98 -2.79
C ARG A 3 10.37 10.03 -1.65
N GLU A 4 10.27 10.55 -0.44
CA GLU A 4 10.04 9.76 0.77
C GLU A 4 8.55 9.42 0.93
N LEU A 5 8.02 8.55 0.05
CA LEU A 5 6.70 7.95 0.24
C LEU A 5 6.84 6.46 0.57
N ILE A 6 5.95 5.99 1.44
CA ILE A 6 5.82 4.57 1.79
C ILE A 6 4.45 4.11 1.35
N PHE A 7 4.41 3.07 0.53
CA PHE A 7 3.16 2.48 0.05
C PHE A 7 2.91 1.14 0.71
N LEU A 8 1.80 1.00 1.43
CA LEU A 8 1.37 -0.26 1.99
C LEU A 8 0.51 -1.01 0.97
N VAL A 9 0.98 -2.19 0.61
CA VAL A 9 0.41 -3.09 -0.41
C VAL A 9 -0.13 -4.34 0.26
N GLY A 10 -1.16 -4.94 -0.28
CA GLY A 10 -1.70 -6.19 0.20
C GLY A 10 -3.21 -6.32 0.02
N PHE A 11 -3.71 -7.50 0.34
CA PHE A 11 -5.11 -7.83 0.14
C PHE A 11 -6.03 -6.97 1.02
N MET A 12 -7.30 -6.89 0.64
CA MET A 12 -8.31 -6.20 1.45
C MET A 12 -8.43 -6.85 2.83
N GLY A 13 -8.66 -6.04 3.88
CA GLY A 13 -8.78 -6.54 5.25
C GLY A 13 -7.46 -6.92 5.94
N VAL A 14 -6.31 -6.81 5.27
CA VAL A 14 -5.00 -7.15 5.85
C VAL A 14 -4.51 -6.15 6.91
N GLY A 15 -5.15 -4.98 7.02
CA GLY A 15 -4.83 -3.97 8.03
C GLY A 15 -3.99 -2.78 7.55
N LYS A 16 -3.90 -2.54 6.24
CA LYS A 16 -3.10 -1.43 5.67
C LYS A 16 -3.42 -0.06 6.27
N SER A 17 -4.69 0.28 6.39
CA SER A 17 -5.11 1.59 6.94
C SER A 17 -4.72 1.73 8.42
N THR A 18 -4.87 0.67 9.22
CA THR A 18 -4.48 0.66 10.64
C THR A 18 -2.96 0.80 10.79
N VAL A 19 -2.20 -0.05 10.09
CA VAL A 19 -0.73 -0.03 10.12
C VAL A 19 -0.21 1.30 9.56
N GLY A 20 -0.81 1.79 8.48
CA GLY A 20 -0.41 3.06 7.85
C GLY A 20 -0.57 4.25 8.77
N ALA A 21 -1.68 4.35 9.47
CA ALA A 21 -1.92 5.42 10.44
C ALA A 21 -0.91 5.37 11.60
N LEU A 22 -0.64 4.19 12.16
CA LEU A 22 0.36 4.01 13.23
C LEU A 22 1.78 4.33 12.75
N LEU A 23 2.15 3.88 11.56
CA LEU A 23 3.45 4.15 10.97
C LEU A 23 3.66 5.64 10.72
N ALA A 24 2.65 6.32 10.19
CA ALA A 24 2.69 7.76 9.95
C ALA A 24 2.90 8.55 11.26
N VAL A 25 2.18 8.18 12.33
CA VAL A 25 2.39 8.78 13.67
C VAL A 25 3.82 8.57 14.15
N ARG A 26 4.36 7.35 14.03
CA ARG A 26 5.73 7.02 14.46
C ARG A 26 6.80 7.83 13.71
N LEU A 27 6.58 8.07 12.40
CA LEU A 27 7.52 8.80 11.54
C LEU A 27 7.34 10.32 11.60
N GLY A 28 6.24 10.82 12.16
CA GLY A 28 5.84 12.22 12.06
C GLY A 28 5.48 12.61 10.61
N TRP A 29 4.89 11.68 9.85
CA TRP A 29 4.51 11.84 8.44
C TRP A 29 2.99 11.94 8.27
N GLU A 30 2.55 12.37 7.08
CA GLU A 30 1.14 12.35 6.71
C GLU A 30 0.67 10.91 6.43
N PHE A 31 -0.57 10.57 6.81
CA PHE A 31 -1.22 9.31 6.41
C PHE A 31 -2.28 9.58 5.35
N ILE A 32 -2.26 8.78 4.28
CA ILE A 32 -3.23 8.84 3.18
C ILE A 32 -3.79 7.43 2.94
N ASP A 33 -5.11 7.28 3.06
CA ASP A 33 -5.81 6.10 2.56
C ASP A 33 -6.32 6.42 1.15
N LEU A 34 -5.82 5.71 0.13
CA LEU A 34 -6.10 6.03 -1.27
C LEU A 34 -7.59 5.85 -1.60
N ASP A 35 -8.25 4.84 -1.01
CA ASP A 35 -9.67 4.61 -1.19
C ASP A 35 -10.49 5.79 -0.63
N GLN A 36 -10.14 6.26 0.58
CA GLN A 36 -10.79 7.44 1.17
C GLN A 36 -10.54 8.73 0.40
N GLU A 37 -9.34 8.91 -0.15
CA GLU A 37 -9.02 10.07 -0.97
C GLU A 37 -9.85 10.12 -2.26
N ILE A 38 -10.07 8.96 -2.88
CA ILE A 38 -10.96 8.83 -4.05
C ILE A 38 -12.40 9.18 -3.67
N GLU A 39 -12.94 8.60 -2.59
CA GLU A 39 -14.29 8.90 -2.12
C GLU A 39 -14.49 10.37 -1.83
N LYS A 40 -13.52 11.01 -1.17
CA LYS A 40 -13.55 12.44 -0.85
C LYS A 40 -13.52 13.29 -2.12
N THR A 41 -12.63 12.98 -3.06
CA THR A 41 -12.46 13.74 -4.30
C THR A 41 -13.71 13.69 -5.18
N HIS A 42 -14.36 12.54 -5.25
CA HIS A 42 -15.54 12.33 -6.09
C HIS A 42 -16.87 12.51 -5.36
N SER A 43 -16.85 12.73 -4.03
CA SER A 43 -18.06 12.83 -3.19
C SER A 43 -19.01 11.64 -3.35
N GLN A 44 -18.46 10.46 -3.59
CA GLN A 44 -19.16 9.19 -3.80
C GLN A 44 -18.40 8.07 -3.08
N SER A 45 -19.13 7.11 -2.51
CA SER A 45 -18.51 5.90 -1.98
C SER A 45 -17.97 5.03 -3.13
N ILE A 46 -16.93 4.22 -2.83
CA ILE A 46 -16.39 3.25 -3.79
C ILE A 46 -17.50 2.34 -4.33
N ARG A 47 -18.43 1.95 -3.48
CA ARG A 47 -19.59 1.15 -3.88
C ARG A 47 -20.45 1.86 -4.94
N GLU A 48 -20.79 3.13 -4.73
CA GLU A 48 -21.56 3.93 -5.70
C GLU A 48 -20.80 4.12 -7.01
N ILE A 49 -19.47 4.33 -6.94
CA ILE A 49 -18.62 4.41 -8.14
C ILE A 49 -18.70 3.10 -8.94
N PHE A 50 -18.56 1.94 -8.28
CA PHE A 50 -18.68 0.64 -8.96
C PHE A 50 -20.07 0.41 -9.55
N GLU A 51 -21.13 0.77 -8.82
CA GLU A 51 -22.52 0.58 -9.25
C GLU A 51 -22.91 1.49 -10.45
N HIS A 52 -22.46 2.75 -10.45
CA HIS A 52 -22.87 3.74 -11.45
C HIS A 52 -21.89 3.90 -12.61
N GLN A 53 -20.59 3.69 -12.35
CA GLN A 53 -19.53 3.98 -13.33
C GLN A 53 -18.68 2.75 -13.70
N GLY A 54 -18.78 1.68 -12.91
CA GLY A 54 -18.12 0.42 -13.16
C GLY A 54 -16.64 0.38 -12.74
N GLU A 55 -16.06 -0.83 -12.77
CA GLU A 55 -14.71 -1.06 -12.32
C GLU A 55 -13.66 -0.29 -13.13
N LEU A 56 -13.82 -0.20 -14.45
CA LEU A 56 -12.84 0.48 -15.31
C LEU A 56 -12.65 1.95 -14.92
N GLN A 57 -13.73 2.64 -14.59
CA GLN A 57 -13.68 4.03 -14.16
C GLN A 57 -13.02 4.16 -12.79
N PHE A 58 -13.34 3.26 -11.85
CA PHE A 58 -12.68 3.23 -10.56
C PHE A 58 -11.15 3.04 -10.70
N ARG A 59 -10.66 2.15 -11.58
CA ARG A 59 -9.23 1.97 -11.84
C ARG A 59 -8.56 3.22 -12.40
N ARG A 60 -9.26 4.00 -13.22
CA ARG A 60 -8.75 5.30 -13.66
C ARG A 60 -8.62 6.28 -12.51
N MET A 61 -9.62 6.33 -11.61
CA MET A 61 -9.57 7.17 -10.40
C MET A 61 -8.43 6.76 -9.46
N GLU A 62 -8.14 5.46 -9.30
CA GLU A 62 -6.97 4.98 -8.54
C GLU A 62 -5.66 5.53 -9.14
N THR A 63 -5.51 5.48 -10.47
CA THR A 63 -4.32 5.99 -11.16
C THR A 63 -4.20 7.52 -11.02
N GLU A 64 -5.29 8.25 -11.17
CA GLU A 64 -5.32 9.71 -11.00
C GLU A 64 -4.97 10.12 -9.56
N ALA A 65 -5.52 9.43 -8.56
CA ALA A 65 -5.21 9.66 -7.16
C ALA A 65 -3.72 9.42 -6.87
N LEU A 66 -3.11 8.35 -7.43
CA LEU A 66 -1.67 8.11 -7.34
C LEU A 66 -0.85 9.21 -8.01
N GLN A 67 -1.26 9.70 -9.18
CA GLN A 67 -0.57 10.79 -9.88
C GLN A 67 -0.57 12.09 -9.04
N ASN A 68 -1.64 12.37 -8.32
CA ASN A 68 -1.74 13.53 -7.44
C ASN A 68 -0.78 13.47 -6.25
N LEU A 69 -0.28 12.26 -5.90
CA LEU A 69 0.74 12.11 -4.85
C LEU A 69 2.15 12.51 -5.28
N LYS A 70 2.41 12.76 -6.58
CA LYS A 70 3.76 13.12 -7.09
C LYS A 70 4.37 14.36 -6.43
N GLN A 71 3.56 15.26 -5.91
CA GLN A 71 4.02 16.47 -5.22
C GLN A 71 4.18 16.29 -3.70
N ARG A 72 3.69 15.17 -3.15
CA ARG A 72 3.78 14.88 -1.72
C ARG A 72 5.18 14.38 -1.35
N VAL A 73 5.53 14.62 -0.10
CA VAL A 73 6.73 14.10 0.55
C VAL A 73 6.36 13.66 1.96
N ARG A 74 7.07 12.67 2.50
CA ARG A 74 6.85 12.16 3.86
C ARG A 74 5.41 11.73 4.13
N CYS A 75 4.90 10.86 3.24
CA CYS A 75 3.58 10.27 3.37
C CYS A 75 3.65 8.76 3.46
N VAL A 76 2.80 8.19 4.30
CA VAL A 76 2.46 6.76 4.32
C VAL A 76 1.13 6.60 3.62
N VAL A 77 1.09 5.80 2.57
CA VAL A 77 -0.06 5.61 1.69
C VAL A 77 -0.57 4.18 1.80
N ALA A 78 -1.80 3.99 2.26
CA ALA A 78 -2.47 2.70 2.17
C ALA A 78 -3.15 2.57 0.80
N LEU A 79 -2.74 1.60 0.00
CA LEU A 79 -3.30 1.36 -1.33
C LEU A 79 -4.60 0.55 -1.28
N GLY A 80 -5.53 0.84 -2.18
CA GLY A 80 -6.62 -0.07 -2.51
C GLY A 80 -6.07 -1.44 -2.95
N GLY A 81 -6.79 -2.53 -2.60
CA GLY A 81 -6.29 -3.89 -2.85
C GLY A 81 -6.07 -4.22 -4.34
N GLY A 82 -6.57 -3.43 -5.28
CA GLY A 82 -6.40 -3.61 -6.72
C GLY A 82 -5.38 -2.66 -7.36
N ALA A 83 -5.08 -1.54 -6.72
CA ALA A 83 -4.24 -0.49 -7.31
C ALA A 83 -2.85 -0.98 -7.71
N PHE A 84 -2.24 -1.86 -6.91
CA PHE A 84 -0.91 -2.43 -7.18
C PHE A 84 -0.93 -3.55 -8.25
N ALA A 85 -2.10 -4.03 -8.69
CA ALA A 85 -2.19 -5.01 -9.78
C ALA A 85 -1.94 -4.39 -11.16
N ASP A 86 -2.15 -3.09 -11.32
CA ASP A 86 -1.86 -2.34 -12.55
C ASP A 86 -0.35 -2.00 -12.65
N GLU A 87 0.25 -2.27 -13.83
CA GLU A 87 1.69 -2.07 -14.03
C GLU A 87 2.07 -0.58 -14.09
N ASN A 88 1.21 0.27 -14.65
CA ASN A 88 1.46 1.71 -14.69
C ASN A 88 1.46 2.28 -13.26
N ASN A 89 0.55 1.81 -12.41
CA ASN A 89 0.52 2.20 -11.00
C ASN A 89 1.78 1.73 -10.27
N ARG A 90 2.25 0.49 -10.51
CA ARG A 90 3.53 0.02 -9.93
C ARG A 90 4.72 0.86 -10.37
N SER A 91 4.74 1.28 -11.63
CA SER A 91 5.80 2.19 -12.13
C SER A 91 5.75 3.54 -11.41
N LEU A 92 4.58 4.16 -11.30
CA LEU A 92 4.39 5.40 -10.54
C LEU A 92 4.85 5.27 -9.08
N ILE A 93 4.49 4.18 -8.43
CA ILE A 93 4.84 3.90 -7.02
C ILE A 93 6.36 3.79 -6.86
N ARG A 94 7.04 3.03 -7.75
CA ARG A 94 8.51 2.90 -7.75
C ARG A 94 9.23 4.24 -7.94
N ASP A 95 8.67 5.15 -8.73
CA ASP A 95 9.25 6.47 -8.95
C ASP A 95 9.09 7.39 -7.74
N MET A 96 8.03 7.18 -6.93
CA MET A 96 7.70 8.05 -5.80
C MET A 96 8.24 7.57 -4.46
N GLY A 97 8.41 6.26 -4.25
CA GLY A 97 8.77 5.75 -2.94
C GLY A 97 9.04 4.25 -2.91
N TYR A 98 8.80 3.65 -1.76
CA TYR A 98 8.99 2.24 -1.50
C TYR A 98 7.67 1.55 -1.16
N SER A 99 7.51 0.33 -1.65
CA SER A 99 6.32 -0.50 -1.44
C SER A 99 6.58 -1.61 -0.45
N PHE A 100 5.69 -1.76 0.54
CA PHE A 100 5.71 -2.82 1.56
C PHE A 100 4.49 -3.70 1.40
N PHE A 101 4.70 -4.94 1.00
CA PHE A 101 3.65 -5.94 0.94
C PHE A 101 3.39 -6.54 2.33
N LEU A 102 2.21 -6.29 2.88
CA LEU A 102 1.73 -6.92 4.10
C LEU A 102 1.14 -8.29 3.72
N ASP A 103 1.95 -9.33 3.90
CA ASP A 103 1.60 -10.70 3.51
C ASP A 103 0.93 -11.44 4.67
N CYS A 104 -0.27 -11.95 4.40
CA CYS A 104 -1.08 -12.68 5.37
C CYS A 104 -1.91 -13.75 4.67
N PRO A 105 -1.94 -14.98 5.18
CA PRO A 105 -2.85 -16.02 4.70
C PRO A 105 -4.31 -15.57 4.73
N LEU A 106 -5.07 -15.95 3.71
CA LEU A 106 -6.47 -15.56 3.58
C LEU A 106 -7.32 -15.99 4.78
N GLU A 107 -7.04 -17.17 5.34
CA GLU A 107 -7.73 -17.69 6.53
C GLU A 107 -7.63 -16.71 7.72
N ILE A 108 -6.46 -16.13 7.93
CA ILE A 108 -6.22 -15.17 9.01
C ILE A 108 -6.95 -13.85 8.72
N ILE A 109 -6.91 -13.39 7.47
CA ILE A 109 -7.63 -12.18 7.05
C ILE A 109 -9.13 -12.34 7.27
N MET A 110 -9.69 -13.48 6.89
CA MET A 110 -11.13 -13.77 7.05
C MET A 110 -11.55 -13.86 8.52
N ASN A 111 -10.67 -14.36 9.40
CA ASN A 111 -10.95 -14.42 10.83
C ASN A 111 -10.88 -13.03 11.50
N ARG A 112 -10.03 -12.14 10.99
CA ARG A 112 -9.87 -10.77 11.53
C ARG A 112 -10.96 -9.81 11.03
N CYS A 113 -11.42 -10.01 9.81
CA CYS A 113 -12.45 -9.17 9.21
C CYS A 113 -13.68 -10.03 8.91
N PRO A 114 -14.77 -9.92 9.71
CA PRO A 114 -16.06 -10.45 9.31
C PRO A 114 -16.37 -9.96 7.88
N ILE A 115 -16.93 -10.84 7.06
CA ILE A 115 -17.25 -10.54 5.67
C ILE A 115 -18.11 -9.28 5.63
N ASP A 116 -17.49 -8.17 5.26
CA ASP A 116 -18.20 -6.91 5.04
C ASP A 116 -18.84 -6.95 3.64
N LEU A 117 -20.12 -7.31 3.61
CA LEU A 117 -20.93 -7.37 2.40
C LEU A 117 -21.10 -6.01 1.69
N SER A 118 -20.64 -4.90 2.32
CA SER A 118 -20.67 -3.56 1.69
C SER A 118 -19.64 -3.41 0.57
N ARG A 119 -18.62 -4.28 0.52
CA ARG A 119 -17.59 -4.22 -0.52
C ARG A 119 -18.03 -4.98 -1.77
N PRO A 120 -18.05 -4.35 -2.97
CA PRO A 120 -18.60 -4.94 -4.21
C PRO A 120 -17.98 -6.29 -4.61
N LEU A 121 -16.73 -6.55 -4.22
CA LEU A 121 -15.98 -7.77 -4.56
C LEU A 121 -16.07 -8.87 -3.48
N PHE A 122 -16.84 -8.67 -2.39
CA PHE A 122 -16.97 -9.59 -1.28
C PHE A 122 -18.24 -10.43 -1.41
N LYS A 123 -18.24 -11.47 -2.24
CA LYS A 123 -19.43 -12.31 -2.41
C LYS A 123 -19.33 -13.67 -1.72
N ASN A 124 -18.19 -14.34 -1.77
CA ASN A 124 -17.98 -15.64 -1.11
C ASN A 124 -16.48 -16.00 -1.02
N ARG A 125 -16.15 -17.00 -0.19
CA ARG A 125 -14.77 -17.44 0.05
C ARG A 125 -14.03 -17.92 -1.22
N PRO A 126 -14.60 -18.74 -2.12
CA PRO A 126 -13.92 -19.13 -3.35
C PRO A 126 -13.52 -17.93 -4.23
N GLN A 127 -14.39 -16.94 -4.39
CA GLN A 127 -14.08 -15.75 -5.18
C GLN A 127 -12.96 -14.91 -4.56
N LEU A 128 -12.86 -14.86 -3.22
CA LEU A 128 -11.76 -14.20 -2.54
C LEU A 128 -10.44 -14.94 -2.73
N GLN A 129 -10.45 -16.27 -2.70
CA GLN A 129 -9.26 -17.08 -2.99
C GLN A 129 -8.76 -16.86 -4.41
N GLU A 130 -9.67 -16.90 -5.39
CA GLU A 130 -9.35 -16.62 -6.79
C GLU A 130 -8.80 -15.20 -6.97
N LEU A 131 -9.45 -14.20 -6.37
CA LEU A 131 -9.00 -12.82 -6.44
C LEU A 131 -7.63 -12.62 -5.79
N LEU A 132 -7.36 -13.28 -4.66
CA LEU A 132 -6.03 -13.26 -4.04
C LEU A 132 -5.01 -13.93 -4.93
N ALA A 133 -5.31 -15.10 -5.50
CA ALA A 133 -4.41 -15.82 -6.40
C ALA A 133 -4.02 -14.99 -7.64
N LEU A 134 -4.97 -14.23 -8.19
CA LEU A 134 -4.73 -13.31 -9.31
C LEU A 134 -3.83 -12.12 -8.91
N ARG A 135 -3.95 -11.62 -7.68
CA ARG A 135 -3.23 -10.41 -7.22
C ARG A 135 -1.88 -10.71 -6.58
N LEU A 136 -1.72 -11.88 -5.99
CA LEU A 136 -0.53 -12.26 -5.23
C LEU A 136 0.77 -12.12 -6.04
N PRO A 137 0.86 -12.55 -7.31
CA PRO A 137 2.08 -12.34 -8.11
C PRO A 137 2.48 -10.87 -8.23
N HIS A 138 1.51 -9.96 -8.31
CA HIS A 138 1.77 -8.53 -8.36
C HIS A 138 2.25 -8.00 -7.00
N TYR A 139 1.61 -8.38 -5.89
CA TYR A 139 2.05 -7.97 -4.55
C TYR A 139 3.49 -8.40 -4.25
N GLN A 140 3.89 -9.59 -4.73
CA GLN A 140 5.25 -10.12 -4.58
C GLN A 140 6.33 -9.32 -5.31
N THR A 141 5.96 -8.40 -6.22
CA THR A 141 6.91 -7.47 -6.87
C THR A 141 7.17 -6.20 -6.05
N SER A 142 6.63 -6.09 -4.84
CA SER A 142 6.92 -4.99 -3.91
C SER A 142 8.38 -4.98 -3.49
N ASP A 143 8.89 -3.80 -3.11
CA ASP A 143 10.29 -3.65 -2.68
C ASP A 143 10.57 -4.48 -1.42
N TYR A 144 9.60 -4.56 -0.50
CA TYR A 144 9.70 -5.30 0.77
C TYR A 144 8.47 -6.14 1.01
N ARG A 145 8.68 -7.31 1.64
CA ARG A 145 7.61 -8.21 2.09
C ARG A 145 7.67 -8.36 3.60
N ILE A 146 6.57 -8.12 4.28
CA ILE A 146 6.41 -8.30 5.72
C ILE A 146 5.37 -9.39 5.96
N GLU A 147 5.78 -10.54 6.48
CA GLU A 147 4.83 -11.55 6.94
C GLU A 147 4.21 -11.11 8.27
N ILE A 148 2.88 -11.01 8.30
CA ILE A 148 2.16 -10.38 9.41
C ILE A 148 1.25 -11.33 10.19
N SER A 149 1.32 -12.63 9.92
CA SER A 149 0.41 -13.65 10.51
C SER A 149 0.36 -13.60 12.03
N ASN A 150 1.50 -13.42 12.67
CA ASN A 150 1.68 -13.45 14.13
C ASN A 150 2.07 -12.09 14.73
N LEU A 151 1.88 -11.00 13.98
CA LEU A 151 2.24 -9.67 14.45
C LEU A 151 1.02 -8.85 14.83
N THR A 152 1.20 -8.01 15.86
CA THR A 152 0.27 -6.91 16.15
C THR A 152 0.52 -5.76 15.15
N PRO A 153 -0.41 -4.81 15.01
CA PRO A 153 -0.18 -3.63 14.16
C PRO A 153 1.10 -2.87 14.53
N GLU A 154 1.42 -2.74 15.82
CA GLU A 154 2.63 -2.12 16.32
C GLU A 154 3.88 -2.91 15.91
N GLY A 155 3.83 -4.25 16.04
CA GLY A 155 4.91 -5.14 15.61
C GLY A 155 5.17 -5.08 14.10
N ILE A 156 4.11 -4.85 13.29
CA ILE A 156 4.27 -4.61 11.84
C ILE A 156 4.99 -3.28 11.60
N VAL A 157 4.60 -2.24 12.33
CA VAL A 157 5.26 -0.91 12.26
C VAL A 157 6.72 -1.00 12.63
N ASP A 158 7.08 -1.77 13.67
CA ASP A 158 8.47 -2.01 14.07
C ASP A 158 9.27 -2.68 12.95
N ARG A 159 8.72 -3.72 12.31
CA ARG A 159 9.35 -4.39 11.18
C ARG A 159 9.57 -3.48 9.98
N ILE A 160 8.60 -2.64 9.65
CA ILE A 160 8.74 -1.66 8.56
C ILE A 160 9.84 -0.66 8.91
N ALA A 161 9.87 -0.14 10.14
CA ALA A 161 10.87 0.81 10.60
C ALA A 161 12.31 0.22 10.59
N GLU A 162 12.47 -1.05 10.97
CA GLU A 162 13.75 -1.78 10.87
C GLU A 162 14.23 -1.83 9.41
N GLN A 163 13.39 -2.21 8.47
CA GLN A 163 13.73 -2.24 7.03
C GLN A 163 14.10 -0.85 6.49
N MET A 164 13.48 0.21 7.02
CA MET A 164 13.79 1.59 6.64
C MET A 164 15.12 2.08 7.19
N ALA A 165 15.56 1.60 8.35
CA ALA A 165 16.84 1.98 8.96
C ALA A 165 18.03 1.68 8.03
N ASP A 166 17.95 0.59 7.26
CA ASP A 166 18.94 0.21 6.28
C ASP A 166 19.08 1.21 5.13
N TRP A 167 18.02 2.00 4.82
CA TRP A 167 18.10 3.04 3.78
C TRP A 167 18.98 4.22 4.16
N TYR A 168 18.98 4.56 5.44
CA TYR A 168 19.74 5.69 5.96
C TYR A 168 21.19 5.30 6.24
N SER A 169 21.48 4.06 6.61
CA SER A 169 22.85 3.55 6.83
C SER A 169 23.60 3.32 5.52
N GLY A 170 22.96 2.77 4.48
CA GLY A 170 23.59 2.55 3.16
C GLY A 170 23.91 3.83 2.39
N SER A 171 23.24 4.95 2.70
CA SER A 171 23.53 6.25 2.07
C SER A 171 24.80 6.93 2.58
N SER A 172 25.34 6.48 3.71
CA SER A 172 26.54 7.05 4.33
C SER A 172 27.85 6.48 3.75
N GLU A 173 27.82 5.29 3.15
CA GLU A 173 29.03 4.67 2.58
C GLU A 173 29.39 5.17 1.18
N HIS A 174 28.44 5.77 0.43
CA HIS A 174 28.70 6.27 -0.92
C HIS A 174 29.23 7.71 -0.97
N LEU A 175 29.27 8.44 0.14
CA LEU A 175 29.78 9.81 0.19
C LEU A 175 31.24 9.92 0.70
N GLY A 176 31.87 8.79 1.06
CA GLY A 176 33.22 8.75 1.66
C GLY A 176 34.39 8.54 0.70
N ASN A 177 34.17 8.26 -0.59
CA ASN A 177 35.28 7.77 -1.46
C ASN A 177 35.67 8.69 -2.64
N GLU A 178 35.25 9.95 -2.64
CA GLU A 178 35.67 10.92 -3.68
C GLU A 178 36.51 12.09 -3.17
N ARG A 179 37.21 11.95 -2.06
CA ARG A 179 38.21 12.95 -1.63
C ARG A 179 39.51 12.33 -1.17
N SER A 180 40.25 11.68 -2.07
CA SER A 180 41.69 11.54 -1.96
C SER A 180 42.30 11.15 -3.29
N GLY A 181 42.62 12.15 -4.09
CA GLY A 181 43.27 11.98 -5.39
C GLY A 181 43.58 13.36 -5.96
N ALA A 182 44.50 14.07 -5.36
CA ALA A 182 45.24 15.15 -5.97
C ALA A 182 46.70 15.07 -5.56
#